data_91a08e26e54f42bdb40fa51809663cfd
#
_entry.id   91a08e26e54f42bdb40fa51809663cfd
#
_cell.length_a   1.000
_cell.length_b   1.000
_cell.length_c   1.000
_cell.angle_alpha   90.00
_cell.angle_beta   90.00
_cell.angle_gamma   90.00
#
_symmetry.space_group_name_H-M   'P 1'
#
loop_
_entity.id
_entity.type
_entity.pdbx_description
1 polymer ?
#
loop_
_entity_poly.entity_id
_entity_poly.type
_entity_poly.pdbx_seq_one_letter_code
_entity_poly.pdbx_strand_id
1 'polypeptide(L)'
;PEVIVVLELIAKYDAILGTAHLSLEEITPLVQEARRRGVQKILLTHPFFRVPAGMNEEFLKEMAALGVIAEFGFCTVSPMWAYATVEQTKHAMDTIGYDNCVIMSDAGQTHNPIAPEAMRLYAQCLYEKGVKGSDLERLMIKTPSALLGIG
;
A
#
# COMPACT_ATOMS: atom_id res chain seq x y z
N PRO A 1 -18.06 10.97 15.37
CA PRO A 1 -17.37 12.09 16.03
C PRO A 1 -15.89 11.80 16.26
N GLU A 2 -15.51 10.62 16.80
CA GLU A 2 -14.13 10.30 17.15
C GLU A 2 -13.22 10.22 15.92
N VAL A 3 -13.67 9.62 14.83
CA VAL A 3 -12.92 9.51 13.56
C VAL A 3 -12.52 10.90 13.05
N ILE A 4 -13.44 11.89 13.13
CA ILE A 4 -13.15 13.25 12.69
C ILE A 4 -12.00 13.87 13.48
N VAL A 5 -12.00 13.71 14.80
CA VAL A 5 -10.92 14.21 15.67
C VAL A 5 -9.58 13.56 15.31
N VAL A 6 -9.59 12.24 15.04
CA VAL A 6 -8.37 11.52 14.61
C VAL A 6 -7.86 12.05 13.27
N LEU A 7 -8.73 12.25 12.27
CA LEU A 7 -8.35 12.80 10.97
C LEU A 7 -7.76 14.21 11.08
N GLU A 8 -8.34 15.07 11.94
CA GLU A 8 -7.82 16.41 12.20
C GLU A 8 -6.44 16.38 12.86
N LEU A 9 -6.20 15.43 13.77
CA LEU A 9 -4.88 15.22 14.36
C LEU A 9 -3.86 14.72 13.32
N ILE A 10 -4.25 13.76 12.48
CA ILE A 10 -3.40 13.25 11.39
C ILE A 10 -3.00 14.40 10.45
N ALA A 11 -3.96 15.21 10.04
CA ALA A 11 -3.71 16.37 9.18
C ALA A 11 -2.80 17.40 9.87
N LYS A 12 -3.07 17.71 11.15
CA LYS A 12 -2.29 18.69 11.94
C LYS A 12 -0.81 18.30 12.07
N TYR A 13 -0.53 17.01 12.23
CA TYR A 13 0.84 16.52 12.40
C TYR A 13 1.48 15.99 11.12
N ASP A 14 0.83 16.19 9.96
CA ASP A 14 1.27 15.66 8.67
C ASP A 14 1.60 14.15 8.71
N ALA A 15 0.83 13.41 9.51
CA ALA A 15 1.03 11.98 9.70
C ALA A 15 0.41 11.18 8.53
N ILE A 16 0.83 9.92 8.39
CA ILE A 16 0.31 9.00 7.40
C ILE A 16 -0.96 8.33 7.95
N LEU A 17 -2.04 8.34 7.17
CA LEU A 17 -3.25 7.55 7.41
C LEU A 17 -3.15 6.22 6.66
N GLY A 18 -3.09 5.08 7.37
CA GLY A 18 -3.26 3.75 6.78
C GLY A 18 -4.72 3.29 6.89
N THR A 19 -5.26 2.69 5.82
CA THR A 19 -6.64 2.19 5.83
C THR A 19 -6.81 0.89 6.62
N ALA A 20 -5.71 0.23 6.96
CA ALA A 20 -5.71 -1.02 7.71
C ALA A 20 -6.69 -2.07 7.12
N HIS A 21 -7.48 -2.73 7.98
CA HIS A 21 -8.40 -3.82 7.61
C HIS A 21 -9.86 -3.34 7.50
N LEU A 22 -10.08 -2.15 6.95
CA LEU A 22 -11.43 -1.66 6.68
C LEU A 22 -12.02 -2.34 5.43
N SER A 23 -13.34 -2.41 5.35
CA SER A 23 -14.05 -2.85 4.15
C SER A 23 -13.98 -1.80 3.03
N LEU A 24 -14.26 -2.21 1.79
CA LEU A 24 -14.26 -1.27 0.65
C LEU A 24 -15.29 -0.14 0.86
N GLU A 25 -16.44 -0.47 1.44
CA GLU A 25 -17.52 0.47 1.74
C GLU A 25 -17.11 1.52 2.79
N GLU A 26 -16.17 1.16 3.69
CA GLU A 26 -15.65 2.06 4.73
C GLU A 26 -14.46 2.89 4.21
N ILE A 27 -13.64 2.33 3.32
CA ILE A 27 -12.43 3.00 2.82
C ILE A 27 -12.78 4.24 2.01
N THR A 28 -13.71 4.15 1.05
CA THR A 28 -14.07 5.28 0.20
C THR A 28 -14.53 6.51 0.99
N PRO A 29 -15.52 6.42 1.91
CA PRO A 29 -15.91 7.57 2.70
C PRO A 29 -14.84 8.07 3.67
N LEU A 30 -14.00 7.15 4.21
CA LEU A 30 -12.86 7.54 5.04
C LEU A 30 -11.86 8.39 4.25
N VAL A 31 -11.45 7.96 3.05
CA VAL A 31 -10.51 8.68 2.19
C VAL A 31 -11.06 10.05 1.80
N GLN A 32 -12.33 10.12 1.40
CA GLN A 32 -12.98 11.38 1.05
C GLN A 32 -13.02 12.36 2.23
N GLU A 33 -13.38 11.89 3.43
CA GLU A 33 -13.39 12.71 4.62
C GLU A 33 -11.98 13.13 5.04
N ALA A 34 -11.00 12.23 4.97
CA ALA A 34 -9.61 12.52 5.25
C ALA A 34 -9.09 13.64 4.34
N ARG A 35 -9.37 13.58 3.04
CA ARG A 35 -9.00 14.65 2.09
C ARG A 35 -9.68 15.98 2.44
N ARG A 36 -10.95 15.96 2.80
CA ARG A 36 -11.68 17.19 3.24
C ARG A 36 -11.07 17.80 4.51
N ARG A 37 -10.49 17.00 5.40
CA ARG A 37 -9.81 17.43 6.63
C ARG A 37 -8.35 17.81 6.40
N GLY A 38 -7.84 17.72 5.17
CA GLY A 38 -6.48 18.11 4.83
C GLY A 38 -5.42 17.03 5.01
N VAL A 39 -5.80 15.77 5.23
CA VAL A 39 -4.85 14.64 5.29
C VAL A 39 -4.22 14.46 3.90
N GLN A 40 -2.91 14.62 3.81
CA GLN A 40 -2.18 14.54 2.54
C GLN A 40 -1.64 13.13 2.23
N LYS A 41 -1.28 12.36 3.23
CA LYS A 41 -0.58 11.07 3.13
C LYS A 41 -1.53 9.95 3.51
N ILE A 42 -2.03 9.20 2.51
CA ILE A 42 -2.95 8.09 2.73
C ILE A 42 -2.38 6.83 2.07
N LEU A 43 -2.26 5.76 2.85
CA LEU A 43 -1.87 4.43 2.38
C LEU A 43 -3.08 3.50 2.34
N LEU A 44 -3.27 2.85 1.20
CA LEU A 44 -4.21 1.75 1.02
C LEU A 44 -3.49 0.46 1.39
N THR A 45 -3.70 -0.03 2.60
CA THR A 45 -2.95 -1.13 3.19
C THR A 45 -3.26 -2.46 2.50
N HIS A 46 -2.24 -3.22 2.10
CA HIS A 46 -2.23 -4.57 1.49
C HIS A 46 -3.47 -4.91 0.62
N PRO A 47 -3.64 -4.30 -0.56
CA PRO A 47 -4.86 -4.34 -1.38
C PRO A 47 -5.44 -5.72 -1.67
N PHE A 48 -4.60 -6.76 -1.76
CA PHE A 48 -5.03 -8.13 -2.07
C PHE A 48 -5.22 -9.02 -0.85
N PHE A 49 -5.04 -8.50 0.35
CA PHE A 49 -5.33 -9.26 1.55
C PHE A 49 -6.85 -9.48 1.65
N ARG A 50 -7.28 -10.71 1.99
CA ARG A 50 -8.70 -11.09 1.91
C ARG A 50 -9.51 -10.81 3.18
N VAL A 51 -8.96 -10.08 4.12
CA VAL A 51 -9.64 -9.71 5.37
C VAL A 51 -9.58 -8.20 5.52
N PRO A 52 -10.72 -7.51 5.42
CA PRO A 52 -12.08 -8.02 5.16
C PRO A 52 -12.38 -8.34 3.69
N ALA A 53 -11.74 -7.71 2.71
CA ALA A 53 -12.00 -7.95 1.31
C ALA A 53 -10.81 -7.63 0.41
N GLY A 54 -10.50 -8.52 -0.53
CA GLY A 54 -9.54 -8.21 -1.60
C GLY A 54 -10.05 -7.08 -2.49
N MET A 55 -9.19 -6.13 -2.81
CA MET A 55 -9.51 -4.99 -3.66
C MET A 55 -9.35 -5.38 -5.13
N ASN A 56 -10.28 -4.96 -5.97
CA ASN A 56 -10.19 -5.16 -7.41
C ASN A 56 -9.45 -3.97 -8.08
N GLU A 57 -9.13 -4.14 -9.34
CA GLU A 57 -8.39 -3.16 -10.14
C GLU A 57 -9.12 -1.81 -10.27
N GLU A 58 -10.44 -1.85 -10.39
CA GLU A 58 -11.27 -0.64 -10.51
C GLU A 58 -11.20 0.21 -9.24
N PHE A 59 -11.31 -0.43 -8.08
CA PHE A 59 -11.15 0.22 -6.79
C PHE A 59 -9.74 0.82 -6.61
N LEU A 60 -8.70 0.10 -7.04
CA LEU A 60 -7.32 0.61 -6.99
C LEU A 60 -7.15 1.87 -7.85
N LYS A 61 -7.74 1.89 -9.06
CA LYS A 61 -7.75 3.09 -9.92
C LYS A 61 -8.48 4.27 -9.28
N GLU A 62 -9.64 4.01 -8.68
CA GLU A 62 -10.40 5.03 -7.95
C GLU A 62 -9.57 5.63 -6.83
N MET A 63 -8.93 4.80 -6.00
CA MET A 63 -8.10 5.26 -4.89
C MET A 63 -6.86 6.02 -5.37
N ALA A 64 -6.19 5.54 -6.41
CA ALA A 64 -5.05 6.23 -7.02
C ALA A 64 -5.46 7.62 -7.57
N ALA A 65 -6.64 7.73 -8.20
CA ALA A 65 -7.16 9.02 -8.66
C ALA A 65 -7.44 10.01 -7.52
N LEU A 66 -7.70 9.52 -6.32
CA LEU A 66 -7.81 10.32 -5.09
C LEU A 66 -6.44 10.61 -4.45
N GLY A 67 -5.33 10.21 -5.08
CA GLY A 67 -3.97 10.40 -4.59
C GLY A 67 -3.60 9.46 -3.42
N VAL A 68 -4.30 8.35 -3.26
CA VAL A 68 -3.97 7.32 -2.26
C VAL A 68 -2.87 6.43 -2.81
N ILE A 69 -1.87 6.13 -1.99
CA ILE A 69 -0.74 5.24 -2.33
C ILE A 69 -1.10 3.81 -1.94
N ALA A 70 -1.05 2.88 -2.89
CA ALA A 70 -1.27 1.47 -2.63
C ALA A 70 -0.02 0.81 -2.02
N GLU A 71 -0.18 0.18 -0.85
CA GLU A 71 0.89 -0.44 -0.08
C GLU A 71 0.83 -1.97 -0.24
N PHE A 72 1.62 -2.51 -1.20
CA PHE A 72 1.62 -3.94 -1.50
C PHE A 72 2.53 -4.74 -0.57
N GLY A 73 1.96 -5.68 0.19
CA GLY A 73 2.67 -6.50 1.17
C GLY A 73 3.25 -7.79 0.60
N PHE A 74 4.50 -8.14 0.98
CA PHE A 74 5.07 -9.47 0.72
C PHE A 74 4.20 -10.58 1.29
N CYS A 75 3.61 -10.38 2.47
CA CYS A 75 2.74 -11.37 3.11
C CYS A 75 1.64 -11.87 2.17
N THR A 76 1.09 -11.00 1.32
CA THR A 76 0.00 -11.32 0.40
C THR A 76 0.41 -12.33 -0.67
N VAL A 77 1.68 -12.30 -1.10
CA VAL A 77 2.25 -13.22 -2.11
C VAL A 77 3.05 -14.34 -1.49
N SER A 78 3.27 -14.32 -0.17
CA SER A 78 4.03 -15.37 0.53
C SER A 78 3.34 -16.73 0.39
N PRO A 79 4.09 -17.85 0.36
CA PRO A 79 3.50 -19.18 0.22
C PRO A 79 2.47 -19.55 1.29
N MET A 80 2.54 -18.90 2.45
CA MET A 80 1.60 -19.15 3.55
C MET A 80 0.19 -18.62 3.26
N TRP A 81 0.11 -17.41 2.69
CA TRP A 81 -1.16 -16.75 2.41
C TRP A 81 -1.61 -16.93 0.97
N ALA A 82 -0.71 -16.71 0.02
CA ALA A 82 -0.93 -16.87 -1.42
C ALA A 82 -2.27 -16.26 -1.91
N TYR A 83 -2.62 -15.08 -1.39
CA TYR A 83 -3.85 -14.39 -1.77
C TYR A 83 -3.74 -13.73 -3.14
N ALA A 84 -2.52 -13.41 -3.57
CA ALA A 84 -2.21 -12.93 -4.89
C ALA A 84 -0.89 -13.53 -5.38
N THR A 85 -0.66 -13.52 -6.69
CA THR A 85 0.65 -13.81 -7.27
C THR A 85 1.46 -12.53 -7.45
N VAL A 86 2.78 -12.69 -7.64
CA VAL A 86 3.67 -11.55 -7.97
C VAL A 86 3.25 -10.91 -9.29
N GLU A 87 2.78 -11.70 -10.27
CA GLU A 87 2.27 -11.22 -11.56
C GLU A 87 1.01 -10.34 -11.38
N GLN A 88 0.07 -10.77 -10.54
CA GLN A 88 -1.12 -9.99 -10.24
C GLN A 88 -0.76 -8.66 -9.57
N THR A 89 0.17 -8.69 -8.62
CA THR A 89 0.65 -7.49 -7.95
C THR A 89 1.33 -6.53 -8.93
N LYS A 90 2.24 -7.07 -9.78
CA LYS A 90 2.88 -6.27 -10.84
C LYS A 90 1.83 -5.66 -11.78
N HIS A 91 0.86 -6.44 -12.22
CA HIS A 91 -0.21 -5.94 -13.10
C HIS A 91 -0.98 -4.78 -12.47
N ALA A 92 -1.31 -4.88 -11.19
CA ALA A 92 -1.94 -3.78 -10.46
C ALA A 92 -1.05 -2.52 -10.41
N MET A 93 0.25 -2.69 -10.12
CA MET A 93 1.22 -1.58 -10.14
C MET A 93 1.35 -0.94 -11.53
N ASP A 94 1.41 -1.75 -12.59
CA ASP A 94 1.43 -1.26 -13.97
C ASP A 94 0.16 -0.45 -14.30
N THR A 95 -0.97 -0.87 -13.77
CA THR A 95 -2.28 -0.27 -14.01
C THR A 95 -2.46 1.08 -13.34
N ILE A 96 -2.04 1.21 -12.06
CA ILE A 96 -2.21 2.45 -11.29
C ILE A 96 -0.98 3.35 -11.34
N GLY A 97 0.13 2.85 -11.88
CA GLY A 97 1.42 3.55 -11.96
C GLY A 97 2.26 3.42 -10.68
N TYR A 98 3.57 3.22 -10.87
CA TYR A 98 4.52 2.99 -9.78
C TYR A 98 4.68 4.18 -8.82
N ASP A 99 4.31 5.40 -9.25
CA ASP A 99 4.30 6.59 -8.39
C ASP A 99 3.20 6.53 -7.32
N ASN A 100 2.17 5.71 -7.55
CA ASN A 100 1.05 5.49 -6.63
C ASN A 100 1.22 4.21 -5.80
N CYS A 101 2.44 3.68 -5.71
CA CYS A 101 2.72 2.41 -5.05
C CYS A 101 3.89 2.50 -4.07
N VAL A 102 3.81 1.69 -3.03
CA VAL A 102 4.95 1.29 -2.19
C VAL A 102 4.88 -0.22 -1.94
N ILE A 103 5.99 -0.82 -1.55
CA ILE A 103 6.00 -2.21 -1.07
C ILE A 103 6.41 -2.27 0.39
N MET A 104 5.84 -3.22 1.10
CA MET A 104 6.15 -3.51 2.50
C MET A 104 6.36 -5.01 2.72
N SER A 105 6.96 -5.39 3.83
CA SER A 105 7.13 -6.80 4.16
C SER A 105 5.86 -7.42 4.76
N ASP A 106 5.26 -6.75 5.72
CA ASP A 106 4.22 -7.32 6.58
C ASP A 106 4.57 -8.75 7.06
N ALA A 107 5.86 -8.95 7.43
CA ALA A 107 6.47 -10.25 7.70
C ALA A 107 6.73 -10.48 9.20
N GLY A 108 5.78 -10.13 10.06
CA GLY A 108 5.86 -10.33 11.51
C GLY A 108 5.47 -11.74 11.98
N GLN A 109 5.02 -12.60 11.08
CA GLN A 109 4.52 -13.94 11.41
C GLN A 109 5.69 -14.95 11.44
N THR A 110 5.60 -15.96 12.32
CA THR A 110 6.68 -16.94 12.55
C THR A 110 7.06 -17.77 11.33
N HIS A 111 6.14 -17.93 10.36
CA HIS A 111 6.35 -18.69 9.13
C HIS A 111 6.92 -17.86 7.97
N ASN A 112 6.99 -16.55 8.10
CA ASN A 112 7.60 -15.67 7.11
C ASN A 112 9.09 -15.45 7.41
N PRO A 113 9.90 -15.14 6.40
CA PRO A 113 11.26 -14.64 6.63
C PRO A 113 11.24 -13.37 7.49
N ILE A 114 12.35 -13.04 8.12
CA ILE A 114 12.52 -11.74 8.78
C ILE A 114 12.30 -10.60 7.77
N ALA A 115 11.80 -9.47 8.23
CA ALA A 115 11.34 -8.38 7.36
C ALA A 115 12.36 -7.92 6.29
N PRO A 116 13.67 -7.75 6.57
CA PRO A 116 14.63 -7.40 5.52
C PRO A 116 14.76 -8.46 4.42
N GLU A 117 14.72 -9.74 4.79
CA GLU A 117 14.79 -10.83 3.81
C GLU A 117 13.50 -10.95 3.00
N ALA A 118 12.36 -10.77 3.63
CA ALA A 118 11.07 -10.71 2.93
C ALA A 118 11.05 -9.60 1.87
N MET A 119 11.56 -8.41 2.21
CA MET A 119 11.68 -7.30 1.26
C MET A 119 12.65 -7.60 0.13
N ARG A 120 13.80 -8.20 0.44
CA ARG A 120 14.78 -8.60 -0.58
C ARG A 120 14.18 -9.62 -1.57
N LEU A 121 13.52 -10.65 -1.05
CA LEU A 121 12.84 -11.66 -1.86
C LEU A 121 11.74 -11.04 -2.72
N TYR A 122 10.92 -10.16 -2.14
CA TYR A 122 9.83 -9.52 -2.88
C TYR A 122 10.35 -8.67 -4.03
N ALA A 123 11.37 -7.85 -3.78
CA ALA A 123 12.01 -7.05 -4.82
C ALA A 123 12.61 -7.93 -5.93
N GLN A 124 13.28 -9.04 -5.57
CA GLN A 124 13.82 -10.00 -6.52
C GLN A 124 12.71 -10.62 -7.39
N CYS A 125 11.62 -11.09 -6.78
CA CYS A 125 10.50 -11.67 -7.51
C CYS A 125 9.87 -10.66 -8.49
N LEU A 126 9.66 -9.42 -8.06
CA LEU A 126 9.14 -8.35 -8.92
C LEU A 126 10.10 -8.05 -10.08
N TYR A 127 11.41 -8.00 -9.83
CA TYR A 127 12.43 -7.81 -10.86
C TYR A 127 12.39 -8.93 -11.90
N GLU A 128 12.31 -10.18 -11.49
CA GLU A 128 12.21 -11.35 -12.37
C GLU A 128 10.92 -11.35 -13.20
N LYS A 129 9.86 -10.71 -12.73
CA LYS A 129 8.62 -10.48 -13.48
C LYS A 129 8.68 -9.22 -14.37
N GLY A 130 9.83 -8.56 -14.45
CA GLY A 130 10.10 -7.45 -15.36
C GLY A 130 9.81 -6.06 -14.80
N VAL A 131 9.67 -5.90 -13.48
CA VAL A 131 9.69 -4.57 -12.85
C VAL A 131 11.11 -4.01 -13.00
N LYS A 132 11.22 -2.79 -13.52
CA LYS A 132 12.53 -2.16 -13.76
C LYS A 132 13.20 -1.75 -12.44
N GLY A 133 14.54 -1.74 -12.42
CA GLY A 133 15.29 -1.30 -11.24
C GLY A 133 14.92 0.13 -10.79
N SER A 134 14.64 1.04 -11.74
CA SER A 134 14.16 2.39 -11.43
C SER A 134 12.81 2.42 -10.73
N ASP A 135 11.92 1.47 -11.05
CA ASP A 135 10.60 1.36 -10.43
C ASP A 135 10.71 0.70 -9.05
N LEU A 136 11.60 -0.29 -8.89
CA LEU A 136 11.92 -0.84 -7.56
C LEU A 136 12.52 0.22 -6.63
N GLU A 137 13.43 1.07 -7.12
CA GLU A 137 13.96 2.21 -6.36
C GLU A 137 12.82 3.15 -5.93
N ARG A 138 11.86 3.40 -6.81
CA ARG A 138 10.66 4.20 -6.51
C ARG A 138 9.84 3.59 -5.40
N LEU A 139 9.49 2.31 -5.53
CA LEU A 139 8.67 1.56 -4.58
C LEU A 139 9.29 1.46 -3.18
N MET A 140 10.62 1.34 -3.10
CA MET A 140 11.33 1.03 -1.86
C MET A 140 12.01 2.25 -1.22
N ILE A 141 12.29 3.29 -1.99
CA ILE A 141 13.10 4.43 -1.52
C ILE A 141 12.37 5.75 -1.76
N LYS A 142 12.09 6.11 -3.01
CA LYS A 142 11.59 7.46 -3.36
C LYS A 142 10.22 7.75 -2.77
N THR A 143 9.24 6.88 -3.02
CA THR A 143 7.89 7.08 -2.49
C THR A 143 7.84 7.00 -0.96
N PRO A 144 8.47 5.99 -0.29
CA PRO A 144 8.58 6.01 1.17
C PRO A 144 9.25 7.25 1.74
N SER A 145 10.36 7.70 1.13
CA SER A 145 11.05 8.92 1.58
C SER A 145 10.17 10.16 1.47
N ALA A 146 9.44 10.31 0.36
CA ALA A 146 8.51 11.41 0.17
C ALA A 146 7.36 11.38 1.20
N LEU A 147 6.81 10.20 1.49
CA LEU A 147 5.78 10.03 2.52
C LEU A 147 6.28 10.42 3.92
N LEU A 148 7.54 10.10 4.22
CA LEU A 148 8.17 10.42 5.51
C LEU A 148 8.74 11.84 5.58
N GLY A 149 8.80 12.56 4.45
CA GLY A 149 9.42 13.89 4.39
C GLY A 149 10.93 13.85 4.60
N ILE A 150 11.59 12.75 4.23
CA ILE A 150 13.05 12.56 4.27
C ILE A 150 13.56 12.41 2.85
N GLY A 151 14.54 13.22 2.46
CA GLY A 151 15.11 13.21 1.10
C GLY A 151 16.15 14.29 0.93
#